data_c868042b734072e28b0a4c2644d64219
#
_entry.id   c868042b734072e28b0a4c2644d64219
#
_cell.length_a   1.000
_cell.length_b   1.000
_cell.length_c   1.000
_cell.angle_alpha   90.00
_cell.angle_beta   90.00
_cell.angle_gamma   90.00
#
_symmetry.space_group_name_H-M   'P 1'
#
loop_
_entity.id
_entity.type
_entity.pdbx_description
1 polymer ?
#
loop_
_entity_poly.entity_id
_entity_poly.type
_entity_poly.pdbx_seq_one_letter_code
_entity_poly.pdbx_strand_id
1 'polypeptide(L)'
;ILYPLFWILMSSFKDYNGIYGDVWGLPDIWHVENYMTAWNRGISQYFLNSLIVTICTLAGVVFASTFSAFGICQMKGRLGNFVFLFCLCGLLLSPQVCLLPLFMLLKSLKLKNTLFAMILPYIAFRLPVSIMLIRSFFVGISRELEEAATIDGATLMQIYGHIYLPLSKPIISTVIICLLYTS
;
A
#
# COMPACT_ATOMS: atom_id res chain seq x y z
N ILE A 1 -4.96 -2.81 -26.26
CA ILE A 1 -4.33 -2.99 -24.94
C ILE A 1 -3.36 -4.19 -24.94
N LEU A 2 -3.70 -5.33 -25.55
CA LEU A 2 -2.83 -6.53 -25.56
C LEU A 2 -1.63 -6.40 -26.49
N TYR A 3 -1.75 -5.65 -27.57
CA TYR A 3 -0.71 -5.51 -28.58
C TYR A 3 0.64 -4.97 -28.04
N PRO A 4 0.70 -3.88 -27.26
CA PRO A 4 1.95 -3.41 -26.65
C PRO A 4 2.60 -4.45 -25.73
N LEU A 5 1.79 -5.20 -24.97
CA LEU A 5 2.29 -6.25 -24.09
C LEU A 5 2.93 -7.40 -24.87
N PHE A 6 2.27 -7.81 -25.96
CA PHE A 6 2.81 -8.82 -26.86
C PHE A 6 4.11 -8.36 -27.50
N TRP A 7 4.16 -7.10 -27.97
CA TRP A 7 5.35 -6.51 -28.56
C TRP A 7 6.53 -6.45 -27.58
N ILE A 8 6.30 -6.01 -26.32
CA ILE A 8 7.33 -6.00 -25.27
C ILE A 8 7.83 -7.42 -25.01
N LEU A 9 6.93 -8.39 -24.91
CA LEU A 9 7.29 -9.78 -24.69
C LEU A 9 8.19 -10.33 -25.82
N MET A 10 7.81 -10.09 -27.09
CA MET A 10 8.61 -10.52 -28.24
C MET A 10 9.95 -9.79 -28.29
N SER A 11 9.97 -8.50 -28.04
CA SER A 11 11.20 -7.70 -28.03
C SER A 11 12.17 -8.11 -26.93
N SER A 12 11.70 -8.67 -25.81
CA SER A 12 12.56 -9.12 -24.72
C SER A 12 13.47 -10.30 -25.09
N PHE A 13 13.10 -11.06 -26.12
CA PHE A 13 13.89 -12.17 -26.65
C PHE A 13 14.82 -11.78 -27.78
N LYS A 14 14.77 -10.54 -28.28
CA LYS A 14 15.63 -10.04 -29.35
C LYS A 14 16.97 -9.56 -28.82
N ASP A 15 17.98 -9.58 -29.69
CA ASP A 15 19.23 -8.88 -29.45
C ASP A 15 19.09 -7.38 -29.79
N TYR A 16 20.16 -6.60 -29.54
CA TYR A 16 20.17 -5.16 -29.81
C TYR A 16 19.89 -4.83 -31.28
N ASN A 17 20.44 -5.59 -32.21
CA ASN A 17 20.26 -5.38 -33.65
C ASN A 17 18.84 -5.75 -34.10
N GLY A 18 18.27 -6.82 -33.55
CA GLY A 18 16.90 -7.24 -33.83
C GLY A 18 15.84 -6.26 -33.33
N ILE A 19 16.09 -5.55 -32.21
CA ILE A 19 15.15 -4.54 -31.69
C ILE A 19 15.07 -3.32 -32.61
N TYR A 20 16.21 -2.88 -33.18
CA TYR A 20 16.26 -1.67 -34.02
C TYR A 20 16.16 -1.96 -35.53
N GLY A 21 16.53 -3.16 -35.98
CA GLY A 21 16.50 -3.52 -37.38
C GLY A 21 15.13 -3.98 -37.90
N ASP A 22 14.50 -4.88 -37.16
CA ASP A 22 13.14 -5.37 -37.45
C ASP A 22 12.25 -5.25 -36.21
N VAL A 23 11.67 -4.06 -36.06
CA VAL A 23 10.86 -3.70 -34.88
C VAL A 23 9.62 -4.57 -34.70
N TRP A 24 9.05 -5.07 -35.83
CA TRP A 24 7.76 -5.75 -35.85
C TRP A 24 7.85 -7.26 -36.10
N GLY A 25 8.99 -7.75 -36.54
CA GLY A 25 9.23 -9.18 -36.82
C GLY A 25 9.32 -10.02 -35.56
N LEU A 26 9.24 -11.31 -35.72
CA LEU A 26 9.54 -12.27 -34.66
C LEU A 26 11.08 -12.37 -34.47
N PRO A 27 11.54 -12.77 -33.27
CA PRO A 27 12.97 -12.97 -33.06
C PRO A 27 13.49 -14.12 -33.92
N ASP A 28 14.55 -13.88 -34.68
CA ASP A 28 15.24 -14.91 -35.46
C ASP A 28 15.91 -15.94 -34.53
N ILE A 29 16.46 -15.44 -33.41
CA ILE A 29 17.07 -16.24 -32.35
C ILE A 29 16.46 -15.83 -31.02
N TRP A 30 16.04 -16.82 -30.25
CA TRP A 30 15.42 -16.59 -28.93
C TRP A 30 16.49 -16.45 -27.86
N HIS A 31 16.85 -15.22 -27.50
CA HIS A 31 17.84 -14.91 -26.45
C HIS A 31 17.24 -14.98 -25.05
N VAL A 32 16.99 -16.20 -24.54
CA VAL A 32 16.52 -16.42 -23.15
C VAL A 32 17.56 -15.93 -22.13
N GLU A 33 18.83 -15.90 -22.53
CA GLU A 33 19.96 -15.42 -21.73
C GLU A 33 19.81 -13.96 -21.29
N ASN A 34 19.04 -13.16 -22.02
CA ASN A 34 18.74 -11.77 -21.66
C ASN A 34 18.15 -11.65 -20.24
N TYR A 35 17.27 -12.57 -19.87
CA TYR A 35 16.65 -12.61 -18.53
C TYR A 35 17.67 -12.92 -17.44
N MET A 36 18.55 -13.91 -17.69
CA MET A 36 19.60 -14.28 -16.74
C MET A 36 20.62 -13.14 -16.58
N THR A 37 20.98 -12.52 -17.69
CA THR A 37 21.90 -11.38 -17.70
C THR A 37 21.30 -10.18 -16.98
N ALA A 38 20.04 -9.86 -17.21
CA ALA A 38 19.33 -8.79 -16.53
C ALA A 38 19.22 -9.06 -15.03
N TRP A 39 18.87 -10.30 -14.63
CA TRP A 39 18.79 -10.72 -13.25
C TRP A 39 20.11 -10.52 -12.51
N ASN A 40 21.22 -10.97 -13.11
CA ASN A 40 22.57 -10.87 -12.55
C ASN A 40 23.13 -9.42 -12.54
N ARG A 41 22.63 -8.54 -13.42
CA ARG A 41 23.02 -7.13 -13.49
C ARG A 41 22.35 -6.25 -12.44
N GLY A 42 21.62 -6.83 -11.49
CA GLY A 42 21.08 -6.12 -10.32
C GLY A 42 19.56 -6.03 -10.25
N ILE A 43 18.80 -6.52 -11.23
CA ILE A 43 17.33 -6.55 -11.16
C ILE A 43 16.87 -7.32 -9.93
N SER A 44 17.56 -8.41 -9.56
CA SER A 44 17.28 -9.20 -8.36
C SER A 44 17.27 -8.34 -7.08
N GLN A 45 18.27 -7.47 -6.94
CA GLN A 45 18.38 -6.58 -5.77
C GLN A 45 17.28 -5.52 -5.74
N TYR A 46 16.98 -4.90 -6.89
CA TYR A 46 15.89 -3.94 -6.98
C TYR A 46 14.52 -4.58 -6.74
N PHE A 47 14.32 -5.79 -7.25
CA PHE A 47 13.11 -6.56 -7.02
C PHE A 47 12.90 -6.87 -5.53
N LEU A 48 13.95 -7.34 -4.83
CA LEU A 48 13.89 -7.59 -3.39
C LEU A 48 13.60 -6.31 -2.61
N ASN A 49 14.24 -5.20 -2.95
CA ASN A 49 13.98 -3.93 -2.30
C ASN A 49 12.52 -3.47 -2.50
N SER A 50 11.99 -3.59 -3.70
CA SER A 50 10.59 -3.28 -4.00
C SER A 50 9.63 -4.18 -3.21
N LEU A 51 9.94 -5.47 -3.11
CA LEU A 51 9.13 -6.42 -2.34
C LEU A 51 9.12 -6.05 -0.84
N ILE A 52 10.27 -5.75 -0.27
CA ILE A 52 10.40 -5.32 1.14
C ILE A 52 9.60 -4.03 1.37
N VAL A 53 9.79 -3.02 0.52
CA VAL A 53 9.05 -1.75 0.63
C VAL A 53 7.56 -1.98 0.56
N THR A 54 7.09 -2.79 -0.38
CA THR A 54 5.66 -3.10 -0.54
C THR A 54 5.09 -3.81 0.69
N ILE A 55 5.74 -4.87 1.15
CA ILE A 55 5.26 -5.63 2.32
C ILE A 55 5.25 -4.74 3.57
N CYS A 56 6.32 -4.00 3.83
CA CYS A 56 6.39 -3.11 5.00
C CYS A 56 5.36 -1.99 4.93
N THR A 57 5.13 -1.42 3.75
CA THR A 57 4.11 -0.39 3.54
C THR A 57 2.71 -0.96 3.77
N LEU A 58 2.38 -2.11 3.19
CA LEU A 58 1.08 -2.76 3.37
C LEU A 58 0.81 -3.08 4.84
N ALA A 59 1.78 -3.72 5.51
CA ALA A 59 1.66 -4.03 6.93
C ALA A 59 1.47 -2.77 7.78
N GLY A 60 2.27 -1.72 7.50
CA GLY A 60 2.17 -0.44 8.20
C GLY A 60 0.83 0.27 7.97
N VAL A 61 0.33 0.30 6.74
CA VAL A 61 -0.98 0.91 6.42
C VAL A 61 -2.11 0.13 7.07
N VAL A 62 -2.14 -1.20 6.94
CA VAL A 62 -3.20 -2.03 7.53
C VAL A 62 -3.23 -1.88 9.04
N PHE A 63 -2.08 -1.98 9.69
CA PHE A 63 -2.00 -1.83 11.15
C PHE A 63 -2.44 -0.43 11.60
N ALA A 64 -1.87 0.62 11.02
CA ALA A 64 -2.18 1.98 11.41
C ALA A 64 -3.63 2.38 11.09
N SER A 65 -4.17 1.96 9.94
CA SER A 65 -5.54 2.30 9.54
C SER A 65 -6.60 1.55 10.35
N THR A 66 -6.40 0.25 10.64
CA THR A 66 -7.34 -0.51 11.48
C THR A 66 -7.37 0.02 12.90
N PHE A 67 -6.20 0.30 13.48
CA PHE A 67 -6.09 0.85 14.82
C PHE A 67 -6.69 2.26 14.92
N SER A 68 -6.39 3.13 13.95
CA SER A 68 -6.95 4.49 13.90
C SER A 68 -8.46 4.47 13.68
N ALA A 69 -8.97 3.63 12.78
CA ALA A 69 -10.40 3.49 12.51
C ALA A 69 -11.14 3.02 13.77
N PHE A 70 -10.59 2.03 14.49
CA PHE A 70 -11.15 1.58 15.78
C PHE A 70 -11.16 2.70 16.81
N GLY A 71 -10.03 3.39 17.00
CA GLY A 71 -9.95 4.51 17.93
C GLY A 71 -10.96 5.62 17.63
N ILE A 72 -11.16 5.96 16.35
CA ILE A 72 -12.15 6.95 15.90
C ILE A 72 -13.58 6.48 16.20
N CYS A 73 -13.88 5.17 16.03
CA CYS A 73 -15.20 4.62 16.35
C CYS A 73 -15.51 4.63 17.86
N GLN A 74 -14.47 4.49 18.71
CA GLN A 74 -14.60 4.53 20.16
C GLN A 74 -14.74 5.96 20.73
N MET A 75 -14.40 6.98 19.94
CA MET A 75 -14.54 8.37 20.37
C MET A 75 -16.02 8.78 20.44
N LYS A 76 -16.46 9.25 21.59
CA LYS A 76 -17.85 9.70 21.81
C LYS A 76 -18.12 11.07 21.20
N GLY A 77 -19.33 11.25 20.67
CA GLY A 77 -19.85 12.54 20.24
C GLY A 77 -19.20 13.12 18.99
N ARG A 78 -19.00 14.45 18.95
CA ARG A 78 -18.51 15.19 17.79
C ARG A 78 -17.00 15.01 17.54
N LEU A 79 -16.24 14.58 18.55
CA LEU A 79 -14.78 14.47 18.46
C LEU A 79 -14.34 13.42 17.44
N GLY A 80 -14.97 12.24 17.45
CA GLY A 80 -14.66 11.17 16.47
C GLY A 80 -14.89 11.62 15.02
N ASN A 81 -15.99 12.35 14.78
CA ASN A 81 -16.26 12.88 13.45
C ASN A 81 -15.29 14.00 13.05
N PHE A 82 -14.86 14.82 13.98
CA PHE A 82 -13.85 15.86 13.72
C PHE A 82 -12.50 15.24 13.37
N VAL A 83 -12.02 14.27 14.15
CA VAL A 83 -10.77 13.54 13.88
C VAL A 83 -10.84 12.81 12.53
N PHE A 84 -11.97 12.18 12.24
CA PHE A 84 -12.18 11.54 10.94
C PHE A 84 -12.12 12.53 9.78
N LEU A 85 -12.81 13.66 9.88
CA LEU A 85 -12.78 14.72 8.87
C LEU A 85 -11.36 15.27 8.68
N PHE A 86 -10.63 15.47 9.77
CA PHE A 86 -9.22 15.87 9.71
C PHE A 86 -8.36 14.85 8.96
N CYS A 87 -8.54 13.55 9.22
CA CYS A 87 -7.85 12.50 8.46
C CYS A 87 -8.22 12.56 6.96
N LEU A 88 -9.48 12.83 6.62
CA LEU A 88 -9.92 12.95 5.22
C LEU A 88 -9.32 14.17 4.52
N CYS A 89 -9.01 15.25 5.23
CA CYS A 89 -8.30 16.39 4.64
C CYS A 89 -6.94 15.98 4.05
N GLY A 90 -6.34 14.90 4.54
CA GLY A 90 -5.13 14.33 3.93
C GLY A 90 -5.31 13.89 2.47
N LEU A 91 -6.54 13.58 2.03
CA LEU A 91 -6.83 13.25 0.63
C LEU A 91 -6.70 14.44 -0.32
N LEU A 92 -6.81 15.66 0.19
CA LEU A 92 -6.65 16.88 -0.61
C LEU A 92 -5.19 17.17 -0.94
N LEU A 93 -4.25 16.54 -0.22
CA LEU A 93 -2.81 16.71 -0.43
C LEU A 93 -2.35 15.78 -1.55
N SER A 94 -2.08 16.37 -2.72
CA SER A 94 -1.46 15.63 -3.82
C SER A 94 0.01 15.32 -3.49
N PRO A 95 0.45 14.06 -3.66
CA PRO A 95 1.86 13.68 -3.46
C PRO A 95 2.84 14.53 -4.28
N GLN A 96 2.43 14.98 -5.48
CA GLN A 96 3.26 15.81 -6.36
C GLN A 96 3.57 17.16 -5.74
N VAL A 97 2.60 17.81 -5.09
CA VAL A 97 2.79 19.11 -4.42
C VAL A 97 3.68 18.96 -3.19
N CYS A 98 3.56 17.84 -2.49
CA CYS A 98 4.32 17.58 -1.28
C CYS A 98 5.76 17.09 -1.53
N LEU A 99 6.16 16.84 -2.78
CA LEU A 99 7.45 16.21 -3.10
C LEU A 99 8.64 17.00 -2.54
N LEU A 100 8.68 18.32 -2.76
CA LEU A 100 9.80 19.16 -2.31
C LEU A 100 9.88 19.30 -0.77
N PRO A 101 8.79 19.65 -0.06
CA PRO A 101 8.78 19.66 1.41
C PRO A 101 9.14 18.30 2.01
N LEU A 102 8.61 17.21 1.42
CA LEU A 102 8.88 15.85 1.85
C LEU A 102 10.37 15.49 1.72
N PHE A 103 10.99 15.83 0.59
CA PHE A 103 12.42 15.61 0.39
C PHE A 103 13.26 16.37 1.44
N MET A 104 12.90 17.63 1.74
CA MET A 104 13.57 18.41 2.79
C MET A 104 13.43 17.78 4.16
N LEU A 105 12.22 17.28 4.49
CA LEU A 105 11.95 16.58 5.74
C LEU A 105 12.79 15.31 5.87
N LEU A 106 12.78 14.45 4.84
CA LEU A 106 13.56 13.20 4.84
C LEU A 106 15.07 13.46 4.92
N LYS A 107 15.54 14.55 4.32
CA LYS A 107 16.94 14.98 4.43
C LYS A 107 17.28 15.42 5.85
N SER A 108 16.42 16.20 6.52
CA SER A 108 16.61 16.66 7.90
C SER A 108 16.61 15.50 8.90
N LEU A 109 15.77 14.48 8.64
CA LEU A 109 15.71 13.24 9.44
C LEU A 109 16.86 12.25 9.14
N LYS A 110 17.79 12.59 8.23
CA LYS A 110 18.91 11.74 7.79
C LYS A 110 18.47 10.39 7.21
N LEU A 111 17.23 10.29 6.70
CA LEU A 111 16.67 9.07 6.09
C LEU A 111 16.98 8.94 4.59
N LYS A 112 17.71 9.89 4.00
CA LYS A 112 18.08 9.87 2.58
C LYS A 112 18.84 8.57 2.26
N ASN A 113 18.49 7.93 1.12
CA ASN A 113 19.04 6.67 0.63
C ASN A 113 18.73 5.45 1.52
N THR A 114 17.68 5.48 2.31
CA THR A 114 17.19 4.32 3.06
C THR A 114 15.84 3.88 2.53
N LEU A 115 15.47 2.60 2.74
CA LEU A 115 14.15 2.09 2.39
C LEU A 115 13.03 2.81 3.15
N PHE A 116 13.31 3.29 4.36
CA PHE A 116 12.36 4.07 5.16
C PHE A 116 11.96 5.39 4.52
N ALA A 117 12.85 5.98 3.69
CA ALA A 117 12.52 7.19 2.94
C ALA A 117 11.37 6.99 1.93
N MET A 118 11.12 5.74 1.53
CA MET A 118 10.00 5.37 0.65
C MET A 118 8.80 4.87 1.46
N ILE A 119 9.04 4.00 2.45
CA ILE A 119 7.99 3.35 3.24
C ILE A 119 7.13 4.37 3.99
N LEU A 120 7.75 5.34 4.69
CA LEU A 120 7.03 6.30 5.53
C LEU A 120 6.08 7.20 4.73
N PRO A 121 6.50 7.83 3.61
CA PRO A 121 5.59 8.61 2.78
C PRO A 121 4.47 7.76 2.18
N TYR A 122 4.78 6.55 1.70
CA TYR A 122 3.76 5.66 1.15
C TYR A 122 2.70 5.30 2.19
N ILE A 123 3.09 5.02 3.43
CA ILE A 123 2.13 4.81 4.51
C ILE A 123 1.29 6.08 4.71
N ALA A 124 1.92 7.24 4.87
CA ALA A 124 1.24 8.49 5.18
C ALA A 124 0.17 8.88 4.14
N PHE A 125 0.50 8.81 2.84
CA PHE A 125 -0.44 9.16 1.78
C PHE A 125 -1.59 8.16 1.59
N ARG A 126 -1.40 6.91 2.01
CA ARG A 126 -2.42 5.85 1.86
C ARG A 126 -3.34 5.71 3.08
N LEU A 127 -2.91 6.20 4.24
CA LEU A 127 -3.69 6.14 5.49
C LEU A 127 -5.09 6.73 5.37
N PRO A 128 -5.33 7.94 4.80
CA PRO A 128 -6.64 8.55 4.78
C PRO A 128 -7.71 7.70 4.10
N VAL A 129 -7.39 7.15 2.90
CA VAL A 129 -8.31 6.27 2.16
C VAL A 129 -8.58 4.98 2.94
N SER A 130 -7.52 4.37 3.49
CA SER A 130 -7.63 3.12 4.22
C SER A 130 -8.44 3.28 5.49
N ILE A 131 -8.25 4.37 6.25
CA ILE A 131 -9.05 4.71 7.44
C ILE A 131 -10.52 4.90 7.04
N MET A 132 -10.79 5.62 5.95
CA MET A 132 -12.15 5.84 5.46
C MET A 132 -12.87 4.51 5.17
N LEU A 133 -12.23 3.60 4.44
CA LEU A 133 -12.81 2.30 4.08
C LEU A 133 -13.05 1.42 5.30
N ILE A 134 -12.06 1.32 6.18
CA ILE A 134 -12.14 0.46 7.36
C ILE A 134 -13.14 1.01 8.38
N ARG A 135 -13.14 2.35 8.61
CA ARG A 135 -14.11 2.97 9.51
C ARG A 135 -15.55 2.77 9.03
N SER A 136 -15.83 2.91 7.72
CA SER A 136 -17.18 2.70 7.19
C SER A 136 -17.67 1.27 7.46
N PHE A 137 -16.78 0.29 7.42
CA PHE A 137 -17.10 -1.08 7.79
C PHE A 137 -17.32 -1.22 9.30
N PHE A 138 -16.46 -0.63 10.13
CA PHE A 138 -16.55 -0.72 11.60
C PHE A 138 -17.83 -0.11 12.15
N VAL A 139 -18.32 0.97 11.55
CA VAL A 139 -19.61 1.58 11.92
C VAL A 139 -20.79 0.63 11.68
N GLY A 140 -20.66 -0.30 10.74
CA GLY A 140 -21.66 -1.33 10.45
C GLY A 140 -21.66 -2.53 11.42
N ILE A 141 -20.64 -2.67 12.27
CA ILE A 141 -20.59 -3.73 13.28
C ILE A 141 -21.58 -3.41 14.40
N SER A 142 -22.40 -4.40 14.80
CA SER A 142 -23.38 -4.21 15.86
C SER A 142 -22.71 -3.85 17.18
N ARG A 143 -23.22 -2.80 17.83
CA ARG A 143 -22.78 -2.40 19.19
C ARG A 143 -23.10 -3.42 20.26
N GLU A 144 -24.11 -4.26 20.03
CA GLU A 144 -24.49 -5.32 20.97
C GLU A 144 -23.35 -6.30 21.22
N LEU A 145 -22.52 -6.60 20.18
CA LEU A 145 -21.32 -7.44 20.32
C LEU A 145 -20.28 -6.80 21.24
N GLU A 146 -20.11 -5.50 21.13
CA GLU A 146 -19.17 -4.74 21.96
C GLU A 146 -19.65 -4.62 23.41
N GLU A 147 -20.95 -4.37 23.59
CA GLU A 147 -21.58 -4.28 24.91
C GLU A 147 -21.53 -5.65 25.63
N ALA A 148 -21.85 -6.75 24.94
CA ALA A 148 -21.75 -8.09 25.49
C ALA A 148 -20.32 -8.41 25.94
N ALA A 149 -19.32 -8.15 25.08
CA ALA A 149 -17.92 -8.37 25.44
C ALA A 149 -17.47 -7.47 26.62
N THR A 150 -18.01 -6.28 26.74
CA THR A 150 -17.72 -5.37 27.87
C THR A 150 -18.33 -5.91 29.17
N ILE A 151 -19.53 -6.50 29.12
CA ILE A 151 -20.17 -7.16 30.28
C ILE A 151 -19.33 -8.36 30.72
N ASP A 152 -18.75 -9.10 29.77
CA ASP A 152 -17.83 -10.23 30.03
C ASP A 152 -16.44 -9.78 30.54
N GLY A 153 -16.22 -8.47 30.72
CA GLY A 153 -14.99 -7.90 31.27
C GLY A 153 -13.86 -7.74 30.24
N ALA A 154 -14.15 -7.80 28.94
CA ALA A 154 -13.14 -7.63 27.91
C ALA A 154 -12.64 -6.16 27.89
N THR A 155 -11.32 -6.01 27.77
CA THR A 155 -10.69 -4.71 27.55
C THR A 155 -10.87 -4.24 26.10
N LEU A 156 -10.76 -2.93 25.84
CA LEU A 156 -10.85 -2.36 24.48
C LEU A 156 -9.90 -3.04 23.48
N MET A 157 -8.70 -3.42 23.94
CA MET A 157 -7.72 -4.10 23.07
C MET A 157 -8.15 -5.54 22.75
N GLN A 158 -8.80 -6.22 23.69
CA GLN A 158 -9.38 -7.54 23.45
C GLN A 158 -10.58 -7.46 22.49
N ILE A 159 -11.43 -6.47 22.63
CA ILE A 159 -12.53 -6.20 21.70
C ILE A 159 -11.99 -5.93 20.29
N TYR A 160 -10.97 -5.07 20.17
CA TYR A 160 -10.31 -4.83 18.89
C TYR A 160 -9.75 -6.11 18.26
N GLY A 161 -8.97 -6.89 19.02
CA GLY A 161 -8.28 -8.07 18.51
C GLY A 161 -9.18 -9.28 18.23
N HIS A 162 -10.23 -9.49 19.06
CA HIS A 162 -11.08 -10.70 18.96
C HIS A 162 -12.39 -10.47 18.22
N ILE A 163 -12.89 -9.22 18.15
CA ILE A 163 -14.15 -8.91 17.48
C ILE A 163 -13.90 -8.13 16.18
N TYR A 164 -13.31 -6.94 16.28
CA TYR A 164 -13.17 -6.05 15.13
C TYR A 164 -12.22 -6.59 14.05
N LEU A 165 -11.03 -7.04 14.42
CA LEU A 165 -10.05 -7.55 13.44
C LEU A 165 -10.53 -8.80 12.68
N PRO A 166 -11.06 -9.86 13.34
CA PRO A 166 -11.54 -11.04 12.63
C PRO A 166 -12.72 -10.74 11.70
N LEU A 167 -13.68 -9.92 12.14
CA LEU A 167 -14.82 -9.52 11.33
C LEU A 167 -14.42 -8.65 10.13
N SER A 168 -13.29 -7.94 10.24
CA SER A 168 -12.79 -7.02 9.21
C SER A 168 -11.95 -7.68 8.13
N LYS A 169 -11.71 -8.97 8.17
CA LYS A 169 -10.91 -9.67 7.14
C LYS A 169 -11.32 -9.33 5.70
N PRO A 170 -12.63 -9.26 5.34
CA PRO A 170 -13.03 -8.93 3.98
C PRO A 170 -12.59 -7.52 3.57
N ILE A 171 -12.81 -6.52 4.43
CA ILE A 171 -12.42 -5.12 4.11
C ILE A 171 -10.91 -4.93 4.12
N ILE A 172 -10.18 -5.59 5.02
CA ILE A 172 -8.72 -5.57 5.04
C ILE A 172 -8.16 -6.16 3.74
N SER A 173 -8.71 -7.28 3.26
CA SER A 173 -8.33 -7.87 1.97
C SER A 173 -8.57 -6.89 0.82
N THR A 174 -9.71 -6.20 0.81
CA THR A 174 -10.03 -5.17 -0.19
C THR A 174 -9.01 -4.02 -0.15
N VAL A 175 -8.69 -3.53 1.04
CA VAL A 175 -7.67 -2.48 1.22
C VAL A 175 -6.31 -2.93 0.70
N ILE A 176 -5.87 -4.15 1.02
CA ILE A 176 -4.61 -4.71 0.55
C ILE A 176 -4.59 -4.78 -0.98
N ILE A 177 -5.64 -5.29 -1.62
CA ILE A 177 -5.74 -5.39 -3.08
C ILE A 177 -5.70 -3.99 -3.72
N CYS A 178 -6.47 -3.04 -3.19
CA CYS A 178 -6.45 -1.65 -3.67
C CYS A 178 -5.05 -1.02 -3.55
N LEU A 179 -4.36 -1.28 -2.44
CA LEU A 179 -3.01 -0.76 -2.22
C LEU A 179 -1.99 -1.40 -3.15
N LEU A 180 -2.07 -2.71 -3.39
CA LEU A 180 -1.19 -3.42 -4.32
C LEU A 180 -1.37 -2.93 -5.76
N TYR A 181 -2.61 -2.71 -6.18
CA TYR A 181 -2.90 -2.22 -7.53
C TYR A 181 -2.35 -0.80 -7.77
N THR A 182 -2.28 0.02 -6.73
CA THR A 182 -1.82 1.41 -6.82
C THR A 182 -0.34 1.59 -6.43
N SER A 183 0.36 0.52 -6.08
CA SER A 183 1.81 0.52 -5.78
C SER A 183 2.63 0.26 -7.00
#